data_eee7980026efa1b91bd14d686c5c7895
#
_entry.id   eee7980026efa1b91bd14d686c5c7895
#
_cell.length_a   1.000
_cell.length_b   1.000
_cell.length_c   1.000
_cell.angle_alpha   90.00
_cell.angle_beta   90.00
_cell.angle_gamma   90.00
#
_symmetry.space_group_name_H-M   'P 1'
#
loop_
_entity.id
_entity.type
_entity.pdbx_description
1 polymer ?
#
loop_
_entity_poly.entity_id
_entity_poly.type
_entity_poly.pdbx_seq_one_letter_code
_entity_poly.pdbx_strand_id
1 'polypeptide(L)'
;MLTAITGINWGDEGKGRMVDLISQEYDIVARYQGGNNAGHTVKNERGKFVLNLLPSGILRPNVVCVMGNGMVIDPHHLDGEINKLREQGIEITPANLKISDRATITRPYHVEQDGLEEARLSKTGAQFGSTKRGIAYAYGDKYMKKTLRMGDLLHLDDAVKKRLVTMVDSKNLVMEGSYNAAPISVDEMWAWLEKYAAIFKDYICDVGQYLADADAAGKKVLFEAQLGALRDIDFGIYPYTTSSNVIGAYAPIGAGIPGHKLNNSIGVMKAYSSCVGDGPFAAELAMTEEEKHALREAGHEYGAATGRPRRVGPIDLVASRYGVFCQGCDEVALTLLDVLDYMEKIPMVTAYKLTDGTTTTRFPMGEALDTAQPVVEYLPGWHCDITAARKWEDLPQQARDYVEYLEKAVGCKITYISVGAEREAYIHRG
;
A
#
# COMPACT_ATOMS: atom_id res chain seq x y z
N MET A 1 -21.56 -6.90 -3.24
CA MET A 1 -20.74 -7.06 -1.98
C MET A 1 -19.44 -6.30 -2.13
N LEU A 2 -19.15 -5.41 -1.20
CA LEU A 2 -17.99 -4.50 -1.22
C LEU A 2 -17.03 -4.87 -0.08
N THR A 3 -15.85 -5.37 -0.38
CA THR A 3 -14.82 -5.77 0.61
C THR A 3 -13.56 -4.96 0.39
N ALA A 4 -12.92 -4.50 1.48
CA ALA A 4 -11.61 -3.84 1.40
C ALA A 4 -10.52 -4.73 2.00
N ILE A 5 -9.37 -4.81 1.32
CA ILE A 5 -8.12 -5.35 1.88
C ILE A 5 -7.19 -4.18 2.16
N THR A 6 -6.82 -4.03 3.43
CA THR A 6 -6.03 -2.90 3.93
C THR A 6 -4.81 -3.37 4.72
N GLY A 7 -3.81 -2.52 4.88
CA GLY A 7 -2.66 -2.80 5.73
C GLY A 7 -2.87 -2.26 7.13
N ILE A 8 -2.58 -3.04 8.15
CA ILE A 8 -2.75 -2.66 9.55
C ILE A 8 -1.59 -1.75 10.02
N ASN A 9 -0.35 -2.04 9.63
CA ASN A 9 0.83 -1.40 10.20
C ASN A 9 1.49 -0.38 9.23
N TRP A 10 2.78 -0.57 8.91
CA TRP A 10 3.58 0.37 8.12
C TRP A 10 3.57 0.11 6.61
N GLY A 11 2.86 -0.91 6.14
CA GLY A 11 2.90 -1.40 4.76
C GLY A 11 3.74 -2.69 4.65
N ASP A 12 3.77 -3.25 3.43
CA ASP A 12 4.47 -4.51 3.10
C ASP A 12 3.98 -5.73 3.89
N GLU A 13 2.73 -5.70 4.39
CA GLU A 13 2.12 -6.81 5.13
C GLU A 13 1.76 -8.03 4.25
N GLY A 14 1.92 -7.92 2.91
CA GLY A 14 1.56 -8.99 2.00
C GLY A 14 0.16 -8.87 1.39
N LYS A 15 -0.39 -7.64 1.34
CA LYS A 15 -1.72 -7.36 0.76
C LYS A 15 -1.90 -7.89 -0.66
N GLY A 16 -0.92 -7.64 -1.54
CA GLY A 16 -1.00 -8.11 -2.94
C GLY A 16 -1.19 -9.62 -3.04
N ARG A 17 -0.52 -10.40 -2.17
CA ARG A 17 -0.72 -11.84 -2.08
C ARG A 17 -2.12 -12.20 -1.59
N MET A 18 -2.62 -11.51 -0.57
CA MET A 18 -3.98 -11.73 -0.07
C MET A 18 -5.03 -11.37 -1.12
N VAL A 19 -4.84 -10.28 -1.85
CA VAL A 19 -5.71 -9.90 -2.99
C VAL A 19 -5.68 -10.99 -4.07
N ASP A 20 -4.50 -11.47 -4.47
CA ASP A 20 -4.39 -12.54 -5.46
C ASP A 20 -5.08 -13.83 -4.98
N LEU A 21 -4.96 -14.18 -3.70
CA LEU A 21 -5.59 -15.34 -3.11
C LEU A 21 -7.12 -15.27 -3.21
N ILE A 22 -7.73 -14.20 -2.70
CA ILE A 22 -9.19 -14.12 -2.57
C ILE A 22 -9.88 -13.54 -3.81
N SER A 23 -9.16 -12.88 -4.71
CA SER A 23 -9.75 -12.25 -5.91
C SER A 23 -10.46 -13.22 -6.85
N GLN A 24 -10.22 -14.53 -6.74
CA GLN A 24 -10.96 -15.55 -7.47
C GLN A 24 -12.47 -15.58 -7.13
N GLU A 25 -12.84 -15.05 -5.97
CA GLU A 25 -14.23 -14.97 -5.50
C GLU A 25 -14.90 -13.64 -5.86
N TYR A 26 -14.19 -12.74 -6.54
CA TYR A 26 -14.62 -11.38 -6.87
C TYR A 26 -14.68 -11.16 -8.37
N ASP A 27 -15.63 -10.34 -8.80
CA ASP A 27 -15.78 -9.93 -10.20
C ASP A 27 -14.86 -8.76 -10.55
N ILE A 28 -14.57 -7.90 -9.56
CA ILE A 28 -13.84 -6.66 -9.75
C ILE A 28 -12.80 -6.48 -8.65
N VAL A 29 -11.58 -6.07 -9.01
CA VAL A 29 -10.57 -5.59 -8.07
C VAL A 29 -10.27 -4.11 -8.36
N ALA A 30 -10.50 -3.24 -7.38
CA ALA A 30 -10.36 -1.79 -7.54
C ALA A 30 -9.30 -1.22 -6.61
N ARG A 31 -8.33 -0.49 -7.16
CA ARG A 31 -7.45 0.37 -6.36
C ARG A 31 -8.07 1.74 -6.21
N TYR A 32 -8.03 2.29 -5.00
CA TYR A 32 -8.76 3.50 -4.66
C TYR A 32 -7.87 4.69 -4.25
N GLN A 33 -6.56 4.48 -4.08
CA GLN A 33 -5.62 5.51 -3.64
C GLN A 33 -4.17 5.19 -4.04
N GLY A 34 -3.29 6.19 -3.87
CA GLY A 34 -1.87 6.07 -4.14
C GLY A 34 -1.52 6.12 -5.62
N GLY A 35 -0.32 5.73 -5.95
CA GLY A 35 0.23 5.73 -7.30
C GLY A 35 1.23 4.61 -7.51
N ASN A 36 2.30 4.87 -8.27
CA ASN A 36 3.35 3.90 -8.58
C ASN A 36 4.43 3.74 -7.48
N ASN A 37 4.14 4.21 -6.27
CA ASN A 37 4.95 4.00 -5.08
C ASN A 37 4.68 2.67 -4.36
N ALA A 38 3.64 1.92 -4.74
CA ALA A 38 3.41 0.56 -4.25
C ALA A 38 4.35 -0.45 -4.92
N GLY A 39 4.60 -1.56 -4.23
CA GLY A 39 5.33 -2.71 -4.76
C GLY A 39 4.62 -4.01 -4.34
N HIS A 40 3.51 -4.36 -5.01
CA HIS A 40 2.78 -5.58 -4.73
C HIS A 40 3.43 -6.75 -5.46
N THR A 41 4.13 -7.61 -4.72
CA THR A 41 4.71 -8.82 -5.29
C THR A 41 3.71 -9.97 -5.20
N VAL A 42 3.40 -10.56 -6.33
CA VAL A 42 2.58 -11.77 -6.45
C VAL A 42 3.41 -12.86 -7.08
N LYS A 43 3.41 -14.06 -6.48
CA LYS A 43 4.05 -15.25 -7.02
C LYS A 43 2.97 -16.30 -7.29
N ASN A 44 2.88 -16.74 -8.53
CA ASN A 44 1.94 -17.78 -8.95
C ASN A 44 2.62 -18.74 -9.92
N GLU A 45 1.86 -19.68 -10.50
CA GLU A 45 2.34 -20.70 -11.46
C GLU A 45 2.98 -20.11 -12.73
N ARG A 46 2.66 -18.85 -13.09
CA ARG A 46 3.23 -18.13 -14.25
C ARG A 46 4.52 -17.39 -13.93
N GLY A 47 4.88 -17.27 -12.64
CA GLY A 47 6.10 -16.60 -12.21
C GLY A 47 5.91 -15.58 -11.10
N LYS A 48 6.89 -14.67 -11.00
CA LYS A 48 6.90 -13.56 -10.03
C LYS A 48 6.57 -12.25 -10.74
N PHE A 49 5.55 -11.57 -10.27
CA PHE A 49 5.07 -10.28 -10.76
C PHE A 49 5.24 -9.21 -9.69
N VAL A 50 5.66 -8.02 -10.11
CA VAL A 50 5.73 -6.84 -9.23
C VAL A 50 4.85 -5.78 -9.84
N LEU A 51 3.74 -5.48 -9.16
CA LEU A 51 2.73 -4.52 -9.59
C LEU A 51 2.88 -3.22 -8.80
N ASN A 52 2.82 -2.10 -9.50
CA ASN A 52 2.94 -0.77 -8.91
C ASN A 52 1.63 0.01 -8.99
N LEU A 53 1.07 0.18 -10.18
CA LEU A 53 -0.19 0.89 -10.45
C LEU A 53 -1.37 -0.05 -10.65
N LEU A 54 -1.15 -1.16 -11.36
CA LEU A 54 -2.22 -2.09 -11.68
C LEU A 54 -2.72 -2.82 -10.42
N PRO A 55 -4.03 -3.02 -10.28
CA PRO A 55 -4.59 -3.89 -9.26
C PRO A 55 -4.09 -5.33 -9.41
N SER A 56 -3.87 -6.04 -8.29
CA SER A 56 -3.34 -7.41 -8.31
C SER A 56 -4.28 -8.43 -9.00
N GLY A 57 -5.56 -8.11 -9.08
CA GLY A 57 -6.55 -8.89 -9.83
C GLY A 57 -6.28 -9.00 -11.34
N ILE A 58 -5.40 -8.16 -11.92
CA ILE A 58 -5.06 -8.19 -13.35
C ILE A 58 -4.42 -9.53 -13.79
N LEU A 59 -3.88 -10.27 -12.84
CA LEU A 59 -3.31 -11.60 -13.07
C LEU A 59 -4.39 -12.70 -13.19
N ARG A 60 -5.67 -12.36 -12.99
CA ARG A 60 -6.82 -13.27 -13.08
C ARG A 60 -7.63 -12.99 -14.35
N PRO A 61 -7.87 -13.98 -15.22
CA PRO A 61 -8.50 -13.74 -16.53
C PRO A 61 -9.96 -13.28 -16.44
N ASN A 62 -10.66 -13.61 -15.34
CA ASN A 62 -12.10 -13.32 -15.19
C ASN A 62 -12.39 -12.13 -14.29
N VAL A 63 -11.37 -11.38 -13.89
CA VAL A 63 -11.48 -10.22 -12.99
C VAL A 63 -11.30 -8.93 -13.77
N VAL A 64 -12.21 -7.99 -13.59
CA VAL A 64 -12.04 -6.62 -14.11
C VAL A 64 -11.28 -5.79 -13.08
N CYS A 65 -10.22 -5.14 -13.52
CA CYS A 65 -9.42 -4.24 -12.70
C CYS A 65 -9.85 -2.78 -12.89
N VAL A 66 -9.91 -2.06 -11.79
CA VAL A 66 -10.37 -0.67 -11.76
C VAL A 66 -9.33 0.20 -11.06
N MET A 67 -8.98 1.31 -11.69
CA MET A 67 -8.14 2.37 -11.12
C MET A 67 -9.02 3.57 -10.77
N GLY A 68 -9.27 3.80 -9.48
CA GLY A 68 -10.28 4.72 -8.97
C GLY A 68 -9.87 6.18 -8.94
N ASN A 69 -10.83 7.04 -8.60
CA ASN A 69 -10.73 8.51 -8.56
C ASN A 69 -9.63 9.03 -7.62
N GLY A 70 -9.36 8.29 -6.54
CA GLY A 70 -8.39 8.67 -5.51
C GLY A 70 -6.95 8.46 -5.91
N MET A 71 -6.69 7.75 -7.00
CA MET A 71 -5.33 7.48 -7.47
C MET A 71 -4.67 8.70 -8.13
N VAL A 72 -3.34 8.71 -8.08
CA VAL A 72 -2.48 9.56 -8.91
C VAL A 72 -1.73 8.65 -9.87
N ILE A 73 -2.02 8.78 -11.16
CA ILE A 73 -1.59 7.85 -12.20
C ILE A 73 -0.49 8.49 -13.02
N ASP A 74 0.65 7.84 -13.08
CA ASP A 74 1.72 8.14 -14.03
C ASP A 74 1.50 7.30 -15.31
N PRO A 75 1.02 7.92 -16.41
CA PRO A 75 0.75 7.20 -17.66
C PRO A 75 1.99 6.55 -18.25
N HIS A 76 3.17 7.16 -18.07
CA HIS A 76 4.42 6.59 -18.56
C HIS A 76 4.76 5.28 -17.85
N HIS A 77 4.66 5.30 -16.53
CA HIS A 77 4.90 4.10 -15.72
C HIS A 77 3.85 3.02 -15.99
N LEU A 78 2.57 3.41 -16.12
CA LEU A 78 1.47 2.49 -16.40
C LEU A 78 1.64 1.79 -17.75
N ASP A 79 2.02 2.52 -18.79
CA ASP A 79 2.31 1.95 -20.11
C ASP A 79 3.44 0.91 -20.04
N GLY A 80 4.53 1.24 -19.36
CA GLY A 80 5.63 0.30 -19.14
C GLY A 80 5.22 -0.94 -18.35
N GLU A 81 4.40 -0.79 -17.31
CA GLU A 81 3.88 -1.91 -16.50
C GLU A 81 2.97 -2.82 -17.33
N ILE A 82 2.06 -2.25 -18.12
CA ILE A 82 1.17 -3.00 -19.02
C ILE A 82 1.97 -3.79 -20.05
N ASN A 83 2.94 -3.14 -20.73
CA ASN A 83 3.73 -3.78 -21.77
C ASN A 83 4.55 -4.95 -21.20
N LYS A 84 5.18 -4.76 -20.04
CA LYS A 84 5.92 -5.82 -19.36
C LYS A 84 5.03 -7.04 -19.01
N LEU A 85 3.79 -6.80 -18.57
CA LEU A 85 2.87 -7.89 -18.26
C LEU A 85 2.36 -8.60 -19.51
N ARG A 86 2.15 -7.86 -20.61
CA ARG A 86 1.79 -8.44 -21.92
C ARG A 86 2.90 -9.32 -22.48
N GLU A 87 4.15 -8.92 -22.33
CA GLU A 87 5.32 -9.75 -22.68
C GLU A 87 5.35 -11.05 -21.86
N GLN A 88 4.80 -11.05 -20.66
CA GLN A 88 4.64 -12.23 -19.81
C GLN A 88 3.34 -13.01 -20.06
N GLY A 89 2.61 -12.67 -21.15
CA GLY A 89 1.38 -13.38 -21.56
C GLY A 89 0.13 -13.00 -20.77
N ILE A 90 0.13 -11.88 -20.06
CA ILE A 90 -1.08 -11.34 -19.40
C ILE A 90 -1.84 -10.46 -20.38
N GLU A 91 -3.07 -10.82 -20.68
CA GLU A 91 -3.94 -10.01 -21.54
C GLU A 91 -4.47 -8.80 -20.78
N ILE A 92 -4.20 -7.57 -21.29
CA ILE A 92 -4.67 -6.32 -20.71
C ILE A 92 -5.31 -5.48 -21.80
N THR A 93 -6.61 -5.30 -21.70
CA THR A 93 -7.44 -4.60 -22.69
C THR A 93 -8.45 -3.68 -22.00
N PRO A 94 -9.14 -2.78 -22.73
CA PRO A 94 -10.22 -2.00 -22.16
C PRO A 94 -11.40 -2.83 -21.58
N ALA A 95 -11.47 -4.12 -21.91
CA ALA A 95 -12.48 -5.02 -21.35
C ALA A 95 -12.19 -5.35 -19.87
N ASN A 96 -10.92 -5.56 -19.51
CA ASN A 96 -10.52 -6.00 -18.17
C ASN A 96 -9.72 -4.97 -17.34
N LEU A 97 -9.48 -3.77 -17.89
CA LEU A 97 -8.90 -2.65 -17.16
C LEU A 97 -9.72 -1.37 -17.40
N LYS A 98 -10.16 -0.72 -16.33
CA LYS A 98 -10.90 0.55 -16.34
C LYS A 98 -10.12 1.59 -15.56
N ILE A 99 -9.98 2.79 -16.13
CA ILE A 99 -9.28 3.92 -15.52
C ILE A 99 -10.28 5.05 -15.31
N SER A 100 -10.35 5.55 -14.08
CA SER A 100 -11.24 6.67 -13.77
C SER A 100 -10.86 7.93 -14.54
N ASP A 101 -11.83 8.53 -15.21
CA ASP A 101 -11.76 9.88 -15.80
C ASP A 101 -11.38 10.95 -14.77
N ARG A 102 -11.66 10.72 -13.48
CA ARG A 102 -11.40 11.65 -12.36
C ARG A 102 -10.07 11.42 -11.67
N ALA A 103 -9.33 10.35 -11.98
CA ALA A 103 -7.99 10.11 -11.43
C ALA A 103 -7.02 11.21 -11.88
N THR A 104 -6.12 11.59 -10.98
CA THR A 104 -5.12 12.65 -11.23
C THR A 104 -3.96 12.13 -12.06
N ILE A 105 -3.49 12.91 -13.03
CA ILE A 105 -2.29 12.59 -13.81
C ILE A 105 -1.03 13.01 -13.02
N THR A 106 -0.18 12.04 -12.71
CA THR A 106 1.21 12.30 -12.30
C THR A 106 2.03 12.61 -13.55
N ARG A 107 2.64 13.78 -13.60
CA ARG A 107 3.42 14.28 -14.75
C ARG A 107 4.93 14.18 -14.49
N PRO A 108 5.78 14.17 -15.50
CA PRO A 108 7.24 14.05 -15.35
C PRO A 108 7.83 15.01 -14.33
N TYR A 109 7.39 16.25 -14.30
CA TYR A 109 7.90 17.25 -13.37
C TYR A 109 7.55 16.99 -11.89
N HIS A 110 6.49 16.18 -11.59
CA HIS A 110 6.23 15.76 -10.21
C HIS A 110 7.33 14.80 -9.72
N VAL A 111 7.76 13.89 -10.61
CA VAL A 111 8.83 12.93 -10.33
C VAL A 111 10.17 13.66 -10.18
N GLU A 112 10.46 14.60 -11.07
CA GLU A 112 11.66 15.42 -11.03
C GLU A 112 11.71 16.26 -9.75
N GLN A 113 10.63 16.98 -9.42
CA GLN A 113 10.54 17.79 -8.20
C GLN A 113 10.74 16.95 -6.94
N ASP A 114 10.17 15.74 -6.87
CA ASP A 114 10.34 14.81 -5.75
C ASP A 114 11.83 14.43 -5.57
N GLY A 115 12.52 14.13 -6.67
CA GLY A 115 13.95 13.86 -6.67
C GLY A 115 14.81 15.05 -6.21
N LEU A 116 14.51 16.25 -6.71
CA LEU A 116 15.21 17.47 -6.37
C LEU A 116 15.04 17.87 -4.90
N GLU A 117 13.81 17.76 -4.39
CA GLU A 117 13.54 18.06 -2.97
C GLU A 117 14.24 17.07 -2.03
N GLU A 118 14.16 15.77 -2.33
CA GLU A 118 14.84 14.76 -1.53
C GLU A 118 16.37 14.98 -1.52
N ALA A 119 16.95 15.38 -2.66
CA ALA A 119 18.36 15.74 -2.77
C ALA A 119 18.69 17.04 -2.00
N ARG A 120 17.77 18.02 -1.96
CA ARG A 120 17.92 19.24 -1.17
C ARG A 120 17.90 18.94 0.32
N LEU A 121 16.92 18.16 0.77
CA LEU A 121 16.74 17.79 2.17
C LEU A 121 17.87 16.90 2.70
N SER A 122 18.43 16.04 1.85
CA SER A 122 19.55 15.15 2.24
C SER A 122 20.80 15.93 2.69
N LYS A 123 20.98 17.18 2.20
CA LYS A 123 22.11 18.04 2.61
C LYS A 123 22.03 18.50 4.08
N THR A 124 20.84 18.48 4.66
CA THR A 124 20.57 18.88 6.04
C THR A 124 20.17 17.72 6.94
N GLY A 125 20.13 16.48 6.39
CA GLY A 125 19.67 15.29 7.11
C GLY A 125 18.15 15.25 7.36
N ALA A 126 17.38 16.07 6.64
CA ALA A 126 15.92 16.19 6.79
C ALA A 126 15.12 15.46 5.71
N GLN A 127 15.75 14.53 4.98
CA GLN A 127 15.08 13.72 3.97
C GLN A 127 14.00 12.80 4.59
N PHE A 128 12.95 12.55 3.83
CA PHE A 128 11.84 11.66 4.25
C PHE A 128 11.99 10.21 3.78
N GLY A 129 12.99 9.89 2.97
CA GLY A 129 13.10 8.58 2.33
C GLY A 129 12.07 8.40 1.21
N SER A 130 11.80 9.46 0.43
CA SER A 130 10.85 9.43 -0.68
C SER A 130 11.16 8.32 -1.68
N THR A 131 10.11 7.73 -2.25
CA THR A 131 10.21 6.79 -3.38
C THR A 131 10.63 7.46 -4.69
N LYS A 132 10.67 8.80 -4.73
CA LYS A 132 10.97 9.62 -5.92
C LYS A 132 10.03 9.31 -7.09
N ARG A 133 8.75 9.10 -6.80
CA ARG A 133 7.68 8.83 -7.77
C ARG A 133 6.71 9.99 -7.96
N GLY A 134 7.00 11.13 -7.34
CA GLY A 134 6.21 12.35 -7.47
C GLY A 134 4.85 12.31 -6.77
N ILE A 135 4.63 11.37 -5.85
CA ILE A 135 3.32 11.13 -5.23
C ILE A 135 2.86 12.35 -4.43
N ALA A 136 3.70 12.87 -3.55
CA ALA A 136 3.36 14.04 -2.72
C ALA A 136 3.02 15.27 -3.57
N TYR A 137 3.77 15.47 -4.65
CA TYR A 137 3.58 16.61 -5.55
C TYR A 137 2.33 16.50 -6.40
N ALA A 138 1.99 15.28 -6.88
CA ALA A 138 0.76 15.04 -7.62
C ALA A 138 -0.48 15.24 -6.72
N TYR A 139 -0.45 14.75 -5.47
CA TYR A 139 -1.52 15.01 -4.50
C TYR A 139 -1.56 16.49 -4.08
N GLY A 140 -0.43 17.13 -3.84
CA GLY A 140 -0.35 18.56 -3.55
C GLY A 140 -1.02 19.40 -4.64
N ASP A 141 -0.66 19.17 -5.89
CA ASP A 141 -1.24 19.85 -7.05
C ASP A 141 -2.75 19.55 -7.19
N LYS A 142 -3.20 18.31 -6.88
CA LYS A 142 -4.63 17.96 -6.85
C LYS A 142 -5.41 18.84 -5.87
N TYR A 143 -4.93 18.97 -4.62
CA TYR A 143 -5.61 19.76 -3.60
C TYR A 143 -5.48 21.28 -3.84
N MET A 144 -4.41 21.73 -4.46
CA MET A 144 -4.27 23.11 -4.95
C MET A 144 -5.05 23.39 -6.25
N LYS A 145 -5.70 22.38 -6.85
CA LYS A 145 -6.47 22.48 -8.10
C LYS A 145 -5.60 22.85 -9.32
N LYS A 146 -4.33 22.46 -9.28
CA LYS A 146 -3.31 22.68 -10.32
C LYS A 146 -2.95 21.38 -11.05
N THR A 147 -3.97 20.56 -11.37
CA THR A 147 -3.73 19.28 -12.02
C THR A 147 -4.63 19.04 -13.22
N LEU A 148 -4.24 18.09 -14.05
CA LEU A 148 -5.08 17.45 -15.07
C LEU A 148 -5.53 16.09 -14.55
N ARG A 149 -6.70 15.66 -15.00
CA ARG A 149 -7.28 14.34 -14.73
C ARG A 149 -7.14 13.45 -15.96
N MET A 150 -7.27 12.14 -15.78
CA MET A 150 -7.23 11.20 -16.89
C MET A 150 -8.32 11.50 -17.94
N GLY A 151 -9.49 12.00 -17.52
CA GLY A 151 -10.55 12.43 -18.43
C GLY A 151 -10.16 13.60 -19.36
N ASP A 152 -9.22 14.45 -18.95
CA ASP A 152 -8.71 15.52 -19.85
C ASP A 152 -7.99 14.93 -21.09
N LEU A 153 -7.48 13.70 -21.02
CA LEU A 153 -6.88 13.01 -22.16
C LEU A 153 -7.88 12.63 -23.26
N LEU A 154 -9.17 12.61 -22.94
CA LEU A 154 -10.23 12.32 -23.93
C LEU A 154 -10.47 13.49 -24.88
N HIS A 155 -10.15 14.72 -24.45
CA HIS A 155 -10.42 15.95 -25.19
C HIS A 155 -9.28 16.95 -24.94
N LEU A 156 -8.13 16.75 -25.63
CA LEU A 156 -7.00 17.67 -25.59
C LEU A 156 -7.27 18.87 -26.51
N ASP A 157 -7.98 19.87 -25.97
CA ASP A 157 -8.38 21.10 -26.65
C ASP A 157 -7.60 22.33 -26.13
N ASP A 158 -7.89 23.50 -26.70
CA ASP A 158 -7.27 24.78 -26.31
C ASP A 158 -7.51 25.13 -24.84
N ALA A 159 -8.64 24.71 -24.24
CA ALA A 159 -8.94 24.97 -22.86
C ALA A 159 -8.04 24.14 -21.93
N VAL A 160 -7.79 22.87 -22.26
CA VAL A 160 -6.82 22.02 -21.57
C VAL A 160 -5.42 22.57 -21.74
N LYS A 161 -5.04 23.01 -22.98
CA LYS A 161 -3.72 23.61 -23.24
C LYS A 161 -3.49 24.87 -22.42
N LYS A 162 -4.47 25.76 -22.34
CA LYS A 162 -4.41 26.97 -21.52
C LYS A 162 -4.23 26.66 -20.02
N ARG A 163 -4.93 25.65 -19.51
CA ARG A 163 -4.73 25.19 -18.12
C ARG A 163 -3.31 24.65 -17.92
N LEU A 164 -2.79 23.87 -18.88
CA LEU A 164 -1.44 23.33 -18.82
C LEU A 164 -0.39 24.44 -18.77
N VAL A 165 -0.49 25.48 -19.61
CA VAL A 165 0.39 26.66 -19.57
C VAL A 165 0.42 27.27 -18.19
N THR A 166 -0.74 27.59 -17.61
CA THR A 166 -0.83 28.18 -16.28
C THR A 166 -0.20 27.31 -15.18
N MET A 167 -0.34 25.98 -15.29
CA MET A 167 0.25 25.04 -14.33
C MET A 167 1.77 24.96 -14.50
N VAL A 168 2.27 24.90 -15.72
CA VAL A 168 3.70 24.85 -16.04
C VAL A 168 4.38 26.15 -15.60
N ASP A 169 3.79 27.31 -15.87
CA ASP A 169 4.31 28.61 -15.41
C ASP A 169 4.47 28.64 -13.90
N SER A 170 3.42 28.24 -13.17
CA SER A 170 3.46 28.17 -11.70
C SER A 170 4.51 27.16 -11.20
N LYS A 171 4.70 26.06 -11.90
CA LYS A 171 5.68 25.03 -11.52
C LYS A 171 7.10 25.49 -11.80
N ASN A 172 7.34 26.21 -12.89
CA ASN A 172 8.65 26.75 -13.25
C ASN A 172 9.16 27.75 -12.21
N LEU A 173 8.29 28.57 -11.61
CA LEU A 173 8.69 29.43 -10.49
C LEU A 173 9.30 28.63 -9.32
N VAL A 174 8.78 27.44 -9.06
CA VAL A 174 9.30 26.56 -8.00
C VAL A 174 10.57 25.85 -8.46
N MET A 175 10.58 25.31 -9.68
CA MET A 175 11.73 24.58 -10.23
C MET A 175 12.98 25.46 -10.30
N GLU A 176 12.84 26.66 -10.83
CA GLU A 176 13.93 27.64 -10.94
C GLU A 176 14.31 28.21 -9.55
N GLY A 177 13.32 28.71 -8.79
CA GLY A 177 13.58 29.46 -7.56
C GLY A 177 14.04 28.58 -6.39
N SER A 178 13.51 27.35 -6.25
CA SER A 178 13.84 26.48 -5.14
C SER A 178 14.97 25.49 -5.43
N TYR A 179 15.11 25.09 -6.68
CA TYR A 179 16.03 24.01 -7.06
C TYR A 179 17.08 24.41 -8.07
N ASN A 180 17.00 25.62 -8.64
CA ASN A 180 17.87 26.08 -9.77
C ASN A 180 17.85 25.05 -10.91
N ALA A 181 16.67 24.46 -11.16
CA ALA A 181 16.45 23.48 -12.23
C ALA A 181 16.03 24.18 -13.53
N ALA A 182 16.21 23.50 -14.65
CA ALA A 182 15.76 24.00 -15.96
C ALA A 182 14.23 24.14 -15.99
N PRO A 183 13.69 25.12 -16.74
CA PRO A 183 12.25 25.29 -16.88
C PRO A 183 11.63 24.12 -17.68
N ILE A 184 10.42 23.77 -17.28
CA ILE A 184 9.60 22.74 -17.95
C ILE A 184 9.04 23.35 -19.24
N SER A 185 9.18 22.64 -20.36
CA SER A 185 8.61 23.02 -21.63
C SER A 185 7.12 22.65 -21.71
N VAL A 186 6.27 23.63 -22.06
CA VAL A 186 4.84 23.40 -22.32
C VAL A 186 4.64 22.48 -23.51
N ASP A 187 5.42 22.66 -24.58
CA ASP A 187 5.25 21.90 -25.81
C ASP A 187 5.67 20.43 -25.63
N GLU A 188 6.76 20.16 -24.89
CA GLU A 188 7.15 18.80 -24.53
C GLU A 188 6.08 18.13 -23.66
N MET A 189 5.53 18.88 -22.70
CA MET A 189 4.48 18.35 -21.82
C MET A 189 3.19 18.09 -22.59
N TRP A 190 2.85 18.93 -23.58
CA TRP A 190 1.70 18.72 -24.46
C TRP A 190 1.87 17.47 -25.32
N ALA A 191 3.02 17.33 -26.00
CA ALA A 191 3.33 16.14 -26.78
C ALA A 191 3.30 14.85 -25.95
N TRP A 192 3.75 14.93 -24.69
CA TRP A 192 3.65 13.83 -23.73
C TRP A 192 2.19 13.47 -23.43
N LEU A 193 1.31 14.45 -23.23
CA LEU A 193 -0.13 14.21 -23.02
C LEU A 193 -0.78 13.59 -24.27
N GLU A 194 -0.49 14.08 -25.46
CA GLU A 194 -1.00 13.53 -26.73
C GLU A 194 -0.60 12.06 -26.92
N LYS A 195 0.67 11.72 -26.61
CA LYS A 195 1.15 10.33 -26.64
C LYS A 195 0.29 9.42 -25.76
N TYR A 196 0.07 9.80 -24.49
CA TYR A 196 -0.65 8.94 -23.55
C TYR A 196 -2.17 9.00 -23.73
N ALA A 197 -2.71 10.06 -24.29
CA ALA A 197 -4.09 10.11 -24.77
C ALA A 197 -4.35 9.04 -25.81
N ALA A 198 -3.46 8.90 -26.80
CA ALA A 198 -3.58 7.88 -27.84
C ALA A 198 -3.56 6.44 -27.29
N ILE A 199 -2.79 6.19 -26.20
CA ILE A 199 -2.67 4.87 -25.57
C ILE A 199 -3.87 4.55 -24.67
N PHE A 200 -4.32 5.53 -23.85
CA PHE A 200 -5.23 5.24 -22.75
C PHE A 200 -6.69 5.63 -22.97
N LYS A 201 -7.04 6.36 -24.03
CA LYS A 201 -8.41 6.85 -24.27
C LYS A 201 -9.49 5.78 -24.13
N ASP A 202 -9.25 4.56 -24.62
CA ASP A 202 -10.22 3.47 -24.61
C ASP A 202 -10.37 2.80 -23.22
N TYR A 203 -9.42 3.05 -22.30
CA TYR A 203 -9.46 2.55 -20.93
C TYR A 203 -10.17 3.50 -19.97
N ILE A 204 -10.26 4.80 -20.35
CA ILE A 204 -10.80 5.86 -19.48
C ILE A 204 -12.32 5.86 -19.54
N CYS A 205 -12.96 5.83 -18.38
CA CYS A 205 -14.42 5.86 -18.26
C CYS A 205 -14.88 6.47 -16.93
N ASP A 206 -16.18 6.71 -16.77
CA ASP A 206 -16.80 7.00 -15.48
C ASP A 206 -16.81 5.71 -14.62
N VAL A 207 -15.75 5.54 -13.87
CA VAL A 207 -15.56 4.39 -12.97
C VAL A 207 -16.60 4.38 -11.84
N GLY A 208 -17.04 5.57 -11.38
CA GLY A 208 -18.06 5.67 -10.36
C GLY A 208 -19.38 5.03 -10.81
N GLN A 209 -19.85 5.39 -12.01
CA GLN A 209 -21.06 4.80 -12.59
C GLN A 209 -20.86 3.30 -12.84
N TYR A 210 -19.70 2.91 -13.40
CA TYR A 210 -19.37 1.50 -13.65
C TYR A 210 -19.47 0.64 -12.38
N LEU A 211 -18.88 1.10 -11.26
CA LEU A 211 -18.91 0.38 -9.99
C LEU A 211 -20.29 0.38 -9.34
N ALA A 212 -21.06 1.48 -9.46
CA ALA A 212 -22.42 1.55 -8.95
C ALA A 212 -23.33 0.57 -9.69
N ASP A 213 -23.24 0.50 -11.02
CA ASP A 213 -23.99 -0.47 -11.83
C ASP A 213 -23.60 -1.91 -11.51
N ALA A 214 -22.32 -2.16 -11.29
CA ALA A 214 -21.83 -3.48 -10.90
C ALA A 214 -22.37 -3.92 -9.53
N ASP A 215 -22.36 -3.03 -8.52
CA ASP A 215 -22.93 -3.32 -7.19
C ASP A 215 -24.44 -3.55 -7.26
N ALA A 216 -25.18 -2.73 -8.03
CA ALA A 216 -26.59 -2.92 -8.27
C ALA A 216 -26.92 -4.26 -8.98
N ALA A 217 -26.00 -4.74 -9.83
CA ALA A 217 -26.09 -6.06 -10.46
C ALA A 217 -25.64 -7.22 -9.55
N GLY A 218 -25.32 -6.95 -8.27
CA GLY A 218 -24.90 -7.97 -7.31
C GLY A 218 -23.46 -8.44 -7.47
N LYS A 219 -22.63 -7.74 -8.25
CA LYS A 219 -21.22 -8.07 -8.44
C LYS A 219 -20.43 -7.89 -7.14
N LYS A 220 -19.42 -8.72 -6.96
CA LYS A 220 -18.49 -8.62 -5.83
C LYS A 220 -17.30 -7.74 -6.20
N VAL A 221 -17.07 -6.69 -5.40
CA VAL A 221 -15.96 -5.74 -5.60
C VAL A 221 -14.98 -5.85 -4.44
N LEU A 222 -13.71 -6.06 -4.75
CA LEU A 222 -12.60 -6.07 -3.81
C LEU A 222 -11.79 -4.78 -3.97
N PHE A 223 -11.70 -3.99 -2.92
CA PHE A 223 -10.85 -2.81 -2.89
C PHE A 223 -9.46 -3.17 -2.36
N GLU A 224 -8.45 -2.87 -3.14
CA GLU A 224 -7.04 -3.10 -2.83
C GLU A 224 -6.35 -1.82 -2.39
N ALA A 225 -5.98 -1.73 -1.10
CA ALA A 225 -5.17 -0.65 -0.57
C ALA A 225 -3.69 -0.84 -0.86
N GLN A 226 -2.95 0.25 -0.85
CA GLN A 226 -1.49 0.20 -0.70
C GLN A 226 -1.06 0.82 0.63
N LEU A 227 0.14 0.45 1.11
CA LEU A 227 0.69 0.83 2.42
C LEU A 227 -0.17 0.31 3.58
N GLY A 228 -0.03 0.89 4.77
CA GLY A 228 -0.75 0.51 5.97
C GLY A 228 -1.20 1.73 6.77
N ALA A 229 -2.05 1.54 7.77
CA ALA A 229 -2.70 2.60 8.54
C ALA A 229 -1.71 3.63 9.11
N LEU A 230 -0.53 3.19 9.55
CA LEU A 230 0.50 4.07 10.09
C LEU A 230 1.18 4.97 9.05
N ARG A 231 0.89 4.76 7.78
CA ARG A 231 1.33 5.60 6.65
C ARG A 231 0.20 6.45 6.07
N ASP A 232 -0.99 6.43 6.66
CA ASP A 232 -2.11 7.29 6.25
C ASP A 232 -1.78 8.77 6.48
N ILE A 233 -2.25 9.65 5.60
CA ILE A 233 -1.95 11.09 5.68
C ILE A 233 -2.54 11.74 6.93
N ASP A 234 -3.71 11.28 7.39
CA ASP A 234 -4.44 11.86 8.52
C ASP A 234 -4.23 11.08 9.83
N PHE A 235 -4.09 9.75 9.75
CA PHE A 235 -4.03 8.86 10.92
C PHE A 235 -2.64 8.25 11.16
N GLY A 236 -1.71 8.43 10.24
CA GLY A 236 -0.37 7.85 10.31
C GLY A 236 0.61 8.65 11.18
N ILE A 237 1.85 8.19 11.19
CA ILE A 237 2.98 8.77 11.93
C ILE A 237 3.55 10.00 11.21
N TYR A 238 2.72 11.04 11.05
CA TYR A 238 3.10 12.28 10.36
C TYR A 238 4.39 12.89 10.95
N PRO A 239 5.36 13.36 10.12
CA PRO A 239 5.29 13.55 8.66
C PRO A 239 5.73 12.33 7.83
N TYR A 240 6.02 11.19 8.43
CA TYR A 240 6.49 9.98 7.76
C TYR A 240 5.32 9.15 7.18
N THR A 241 4.47 9.81 6.41
CA THR A 241 3.25 9.26 5.80
C THR A 241 3.34 9.25 4.28
N THR A 242 2.42 8.55 3.62
CA THR A 242 2.11 8.82 2.21
C THR A 242 1.14 9.98 2.11
N SER A 243 1.02 10.60 0.95
CA SER A 243 0.13 11.77 0.73
C SER A 243 -1.29 11.34 0.36
N SER A 244 -1.74 10.17 0.80
CA SER A 244 -3.08 9.65 0.49
C SER A 244 -3.72 8.97 1.69
N ASN A 245 -5.06 8.87 1.67
CA ASN A 245 -5.82 8.11 2.67
C ASN A 245 -5.79 6.62 2.33
N VAL A 246 -5.19 5.82 3.21
CA VAL A 246 -4.99 4.37 3.03
C VAL A 246 -6.01 3.53 3.81
N ILE A 247 -6.86 4.17 4.62
CA ILE A 247 -7.84 3.48 5.46
C ILE A 247 -9.00 2.93 4.65
N GLY A 248 -9.59 1.82 5.13
CA GLY A 248 -10.67 1.11 4.45
C GLY A 248 -11.91 1.97 4.20
N ALA A 249 -12.26 2.84 5.14
CA ALA A 249 -13.40 3.76 5.00
C ALA A 249 -13.29 4.71 3.78
N TYR A 250 -12.08 4.97 3.29
CA TYR A 250 -11.86 5.79 2.08
C TYR A 250 -12.04 4.98 0.79
N ALA A 251 -12.10 3.66 0.83
CA ALA A 251 -12.14 2.82 -0.36
C ALA A 251 -13.33 3.15 -1.30
N PRO A 252 -14.58 3.21 -0.84
CA PRO A 252 -15.69 3.62 -1.70
C PRO A 252 -15.53 5.04 -2.25
N ILE A 253 -15.01 5.97 -1.44
CA ILE A 253 -14.79 7.37 -1.85
C ILE A 253 -13.73 7.42 -2.96
N GLY A 254 -12.57 6.81 -2.72
CA GLY A 254 -11.47 6.81 -3.67
C GLY A 254 -11.72 5.97 -4.92
N ALA A 255 -12.62 5.00 -4.85
CA ALA A 255 -13.06 4.24 -6.02
C ALA A 255 -14.13 4.95 -6.85
N GLY A 256 -14.82 5.97 -6.30
CA GLY A 256 -15.82 6.78 -7.02
C GLY A 256 -17.28 6.50 -6.69
N ILE A 257 -17.56 5.73 -5.64
CA ILE A 257 -18.91 5.39 -5.16
C ILE A 257 -19.11 5.85 -3.69
N PRO A 258 -19.01 7.16 -3.40
CA PRO A 258 -18.91 7.69 -2.03
C PRO A 258 -20.12 7.42 -1.14
N GLY A 259 -21.28 7.11 -1.73
CA GLY A 259 -22.51 6.78 -0.99
C GLY A 259 -22.61 5.33 -0.53
N HIS A 260 -21.68 4.45 -0.94
CA HIS A 260 -21.69 3.04 -0.63
C HIS A 260 -20.91 2.75 0.66
N LYS A 261 -21.29 1.67 1.36
CA LYS A 261 -20.61 1.21 2.56
C LYS A 261 -19.94 -0.13 2.29
N LEU A 262 -18.80 -0.37 2.93
CA LEU A 262 -18.18 -1.69 2.94
C LEU A 262 -19.08 -2.70 3.64
N ASN A 263 -19.12 -3.90 3.11
CA ASN A 263 -19.73 -5.07 3.75
C ASN A 263 -18.71 -5.81 4.61
N ASN A 264 -17.42 -5.72 4.25
CA ASN A 264 -16.34 -6.38 4.97
C ASN A 264 -15.03 -5.60 4.82
N SER A 265 -14.21 -5.58 5.88
CA SER A 265 -12.88 -4.98 5.90
C SER A 265 -11.86 -5.99 6.43
N ILE A 266 -10.96 -6.45 5.57
CA ILE A 266 -9.90 -7.39 5.91
C ILE A 266 -8.61 -6.62 6.14
N GLY A 267 -8.14 -6.57 7.40
CA GLY A 267 -6.85 -6.00 7.74
C GLY A 267 -5.73 -7.02 7.56
N VAL A 268 -4.66 -6.68 6.85
CA VAL A 268 -3.50 -7.57 6.72
C VAL A 268 -2.42 -7.16 7.71
N MET A 269 -1.92 -8.12 8.48
CA MET A 269 -0.91 -7.96 9.52
C MET A 269 0.16 -9.04 9.39
N LYS A 270 1.43 -8.71 9.58
CA LYS A 270 2.51 -9.71 9.70
C LYS A 270 2.54 -10.31 11.10
N ALA A 271 3.06 -11.52 11.21
CA ALA A 271 3.37 -12.13 12.51
C ALA A 271 4.52 -11.44 13.27
N TYR A 272 5.20 -10.49 12.65
CA TYR A 272 6.22 -9.61 13.22
C TYR A 272 6.07 -8.21 12.61
N SER A 273 6.85 -7.22 13.05
CA SER A 273 6.79 -5.88 12.49
C SER A 273 7.93 -5.63 11.51
N SER A 274 7.61 -4.93 10.40
CA SER A 274 8.62 -4.36 9.52
C SER A 274 8.21 -2.96 9.05
N CYS A 275 9.20 -2.12 8.79
CA CYS A 275 8.99 -0.75 8.38
C CYS A 275 9.95 -0.39 7.23
N VAL A 276 9.40 0.22 6.18
CA VAL A 276 10.16 0.84 5.11
C VAL A 276 10.12 2.35 5.27
N GLY A 277 11.25 3.01 5.07
CA GLY A 277 11.39 4.46 5.25
C GLY A 277 11.62 4.87 6.70
N ASP A 278 11.73 6.18 6.87
CA ASP A 278 12.08 6.81 8.15
C ASP A 278 10.86 6.94 9.09
N GLY A 279 11.10 7.47 10.26
CA GLY A 279 10.10 7.72 11.30
C GLY A 279 10.18 6.75 12.48
N PRO A 280 9.38 6.98 13.51
CA PRO A 280 9.40 6.20 14.74
C PRO A 280 8.94 4.75 14.50
N PHE A 281 9.70 3.82 15.07
CA PHE A 281 9.44 2.39 15.01
C PHE A 281 9.92 1.73 16.30
N ALA A 282 9.15 1.84 17.37
CA ALA A 282 9.54 1.41 18.72
C ALA A 282 9.88 -0.08 18.79
N ALA A 283 9.24 -0.94 18.01
CA ALA A 283 9.51 -2.37 17.97
C ALA A 283 10.96 -2.71 17.59
N GLU A 284 11.63 -1.87 16.79
CA GLU A 284 13.03 -2.07 16.40
C GLU A 284 13.99 -2.07 17.60
N LEU A 285 13.64 -1.34 18.66
CA LEU A 285 14.44 -1.21 19.87
C LEU A 285 14.36 -2.45 20.78
N ALA A 286 13.44 -3.37 20.48
CA ALA A 286 13.20 -4.57 21.26
C ALA A 286 14.09 -5.76 20.88
N MET A 287 14.97 -5.62 19.88
CA MET A 287 15.83 -6.69 19.37
C MET A 287 17.27 -6.22 19.21
N THR A 288 18.24 -7.12 19.43
CA THR A 288 19.64 -6.89 19.10
C THR A 288 19.86 -6.87 17.57
N GLU A 289 21.00 -6.40 17.12
CA GLU A 289 21.31 -6.40 15.67
C GLU A 289 21.40 -7.82 15.10
N GLU A 290 21.88 -8.80 15.88
CA GLU A 290 21.93 -10.20 15.51
C GLU A 290 20.53 -10.80 15.34
N GLU A 291 19.61 -10.51 16.25
CA GLU A 291 18.21 -10.95 16.17
C GLU A 291 17.49 -10.29 14.97
N LYS A 292 17.70 -8.98 14.76
CA LYS A 292 17.18 -8.27 13.58
C LYS A 292 17.73 -8.85 12.27
N HIS A 293 19.01 -9.22 12.24
CA HIS A 293 19.60 -9.85 11.07
C HIS A 293 18.97 -11.22 10.81
N ALA A 294 18.83 -12.07 11.83
CA ALA A 294 18.19 -13.37 11.71
C ALA A 294 16.74 -13.25 11.19
N LEU A 295 15.96 -12.29 11.72
CA LEU A 295 14.59 -12.05 11.28
C LEU A 295 14.53 -11.54 9.84
N ARG A 296 15.46 -10.66 9.42
CA ARG A 296 15.55 -10.17 8.03
C ARG A 296 15.84 -11.30 7.05
N GLU A 297 16.77 -12.20 7.39
CA GLU A 297 17.10 -13.35 6.55
C GLU A 297 15.92 -14.32 6.45
N ALA A 298 15.32 -14.69 7.58
CA ALA A 298 14.16 -15.59 7.61
C ALA A 298 12.95 -15.02 6.83
N GLY A 299 12.66 -13.73 7.00
CA GLY A 299 11.54 -13.05 6.35
C GLY A 299 11.85 -12.48 4.97
N HIS A 300 13.07 -12.59 4.46
CA HIS A 300 13.52 -11.94 3.23
C HIS A 300 13.20 -10.43 3.20
N GLU A 301 13.44 -9.76 4.32
CA GLU A 301 13.05 -8.37 4.55
C GLU A 301 14.02 -7.38 3.89
N TYR A 302 14.03 -7.39 2.55
CA TYR A 302 14.79 -6.50 1.69
C TYR A 302 13.88 -5.81 0.68
N GLY A 303 14.20 -4.56 0.36
CA GLY A 303 13.44 -3.78 -0.62
C GLY A 303 13.50 -4.40 -2.01
N ALA A 304 12.35 -4.69 -2.61
CA ALA A 304 12.26 -5.39 -3.91
C ALA A 304 12.99 -4.66 -5.05
N ALA A 305 13.04 -3.33 -5.02
CA ALA A 305 13.69 -2.51 -6.04
C ALA A 305 15.13 -2.11 -5.69
N THR A 306 15.44 -1.98 -4.40
CA THR A 306 16.72 -1.38 -3.95
C THR A 306 17.63 -2.38 -3.25
N GLY A 307 17.14 -3.54 -2.85
CA GLY A 307 17.88 -4.50 -2.01
C GLY A 307 18.19 -3.99 -0.60
N ARG A 308 17.70 -2.80 -0.20
CA ARG A 308 17.98 -2.25 1.13
C ARG A 308 17.33 -3.10 2.22
N PRO A 309 18.04 -3.38 3.32
CA PRO A 309 17.47 -4.09 4.46
C PRO A 309 16.33 -3.24 5.05
N ARG A 310 15.21 -3.90 5.33
CA ARG A 310 14.10 -3.27 6.06
C ARG A 310 14.40 -3.23 7.54
N ARG A 311 13.85 -2.24 8.22
CA ARG A 311 13.79 -2.18 9.68
C ARG A 311 12.79 -3.26 10.14
N VAL A 312 13.17 -4.06 11.12
CA VAL A 312 12.35 -5.17 11.63
C VAL A 312 12.35 -5.18 13.16
N GLY A 313 11.32 -5.77 13.72
CA GLY A 313 11.16 -5.96 15.16
C GLY A 313 10.08 -6.98 15.48
N PRO A 314 9.84 -7.29 16.76
CA PRO A 314 8.73 -8.12 17.18
C PRO A 314 7.40 -7.56 16.68
N ILE A 315 6.34 -8.38 16.71
CA ILE A 315 4.99 -7.85 16.51
C ILE A 315 4.73 -6.72 17.51
N ASP A 316 4.28 -5.58 17.00
CA ASP A 316 3.92 -4.42 17.82
C ASP A 316 2.40 -4.38 18.00
N LEU A 317 1.95 -4.83 19.18
CA LEU A 317 0.53 -4.92 19.48
C LEU A 317 -0.11 -3.55 19.76
N VAL A 318 0.67 -2.56 20.18
CA VAL A 318 0.19 -1.19 20.37
C VAL A 318 -0.13 -0.57 19.01
N ALA A 319 0.81 -0.68 18.07
CA ALA A 319 0.64 -0.21 16.70
C ALA A 319 -0.44 -1.01 15.94
N SER A 320 -0.47 -2.34 16.10
CA SER A 320 -1.43 -3.20 15.40
C SER A 320 -2.86 -2.97 15.88
N ARG A 321 -3.08 -2.78 17.18
CA ARG A 321 -4.39 -2.42 17.74
C ARG A 321 -4.89 -1.09 17.19
N TYR A 322 -4.02 -0.10 17.13
CA TYR A 322 -4.33 1.19 16.54
C TYR A 322 -4.67 1.06 15.04
N GLY A 323 -3.89 0.29 14.30
CA GLY A 323 -4.15 0.05 12.88
C GLY A 323 -5.47 -0.69 12.62
N VAL A 324 -5.81 -1.71 13.41
CA VAL A 324 -7.13 -2.38 13.36
C VAL A 324 -8.28 -1.39 13.58
N PHE A 325 -8.13 -0.51 14.59
CA PHE A 325 -9.09 0.57 14.84
C PHE A 325 -9.24 1.52 13.67
N CYS A 326 -8.13 2.02 13.11
CA CYS A 326 -8.16 2.95 11.97
C CYS A 326 -8.77 2.33 10.72
N GLN A 327 -8.47 1.05 10.46
CA GLN A 327 -8.98 0.34 9.29
C GLN A 327 -10.44 -0.11 9.45
N GLY A 328 -10.97 -0.11 10.69
CA GLY A 328 -12.30 -0.64 10.96
C GLY A 328 -12.42 -2.10 10.52
N CYS A 329 -11.42 -2.93 10.92
CA CYS A 329 -11.36 -4.31 10.47
C CYS A 329 -12.49 -5.16 11.06
N ASP A 330 -13.18 -5.91 10.22
CA ASP A 330 -14.09 -6.98 10.62
C ASP A 330 -13.32 -8.28 10.87
N GLU A 331 -12.22 -8.47 10.14
CA GLU A 331 -11.34 -9.63 10.26
C GLU A 331 -9.90 -9.30 9.88
N VAL A 332 -8.97 -10.15 10.31
CA VAL A 332 -7.53 -10.01 10.07
C VAL A 332 -6.99 -11.20 9.30
N ALA A 333 -6.14 -10.90 8.30
CA ALA A 333 -5.27 -11.85 7.65
C ALA A 333 -3.85 -11.73 8.24
N LEU A 334 -3.40 -12.75 8.95
CA LEU A 334 -2.07 -12.86 9.51
C LEU A 334 -1.13 -13.48 8.48
N THR A 335 -0.04 -12.79 8.14
CA THR A 335 0.92 -13.25 7.15
C THR A 335 2.28 -13.59 7.79
N LEU A 336 3.05 -14.45 7.10
CA LEU A 336 4.44 -14.77 7.46
C LEU A 336 4.59 -15.39 8.86
N LEU A 337 3.63 -16.25 9.26
CA LEU A 337 3.72 -16.99 10.52
C LEU A 337 4.91 -17.96 10.51
N ASP A 338 5.17 -18.60 9.37
CA ASP A 338 6.29 -19.51 9.09
C ASP A 338 7.67 -18.90 9.36
N VAL A 339 7.80 -17.58 9.23
CA VAL A 339 9.08 -16.87 9.44
C VAL A 339 9.56 -16.97 10.89
N LEU A 340 8.69 -17.24 11.85
CA LEU A 340 9.03 -17.31 13.27
C LEU A 340 9.38 -18.73 13.75
N ASP A 341 9.42 -19.71 12.87
CA ASP A 341 9.59 -21.14 13.19
C ASP A 341 10.93 -21.48 13.86
N TYR A 342 11.96 -20.65 13.65
CA TYR A 342 13.28 -20.82 14.24
C TYR A 342 13.39 -20.33 15.70
N MET A 343 12.40 -19.56 16.17
CA MET A 343 12.46 -18.91 17.48
C MET A 343 12.04 -19.85 18.62
N GLU A 344 12.84 -19.95 19.67
CA GLU A 344 12.45 -20.66 20.91
C GLU A 344 11.45 -19.87 21.73
N LYS A 345 11.59 -18.54 21.71
CA LYS A 345 10.69 -17.59 22.37
C LYS A 345 10.41 -16.45 21.39
N ILE A 346 9.13 -16.14 21.24
CA ILE A 346 8.68 -15.09 20.33
C ILE A 346 8.44 -13.83 21.13
N PRO A 347 9.24 -12.77 20.90
CA PRO A 347 9.03 -11.47 21.54
C PRO A 347 7.80 -10.76 20.95
N MET A 348 7.12 -9.98 21.79
CA MET A 348 5.98 -9.13 21.40
C MET A 348 6.06 -7.81 22.16
N VAL A 349 5.83 -6.69 21.48
CA VAL A 349 5.68 -5.38 22.11
C VAL A 349 4.24 -5.23 22.57
N THR A 350 4.01 -5.26 23.88
CA THR A 350 2.65 -5.25 24.46
C THR A 350 2.21 -3.86 24.92
N ALA A 351 3.17 -2.99 25.25
CA ALA A 351 2.97 -1.62 25.69
C ALA A 351 4.19 -0.74 25.36
N TYR A 352 4.05 0.56 25.50
CA TYR A 352 5.15 1.52 25.43
C TYR A 352 5.36 2.22 26.78
N LYS A 353 6.62 2.36 27.18
CA LYS A 353 7.02 3.22 28.30
C LYS A 353 7.37 4.60 27.74
N LEU A 354 6.72 5.64 28.26
CA LEU A 354 6.90 7.03 27.88
C LEU A 354 7.96 7.73 28.75
N THR A 355 8.41 8.90 28.33
CA THR A 355 9.45 9.70 29.02
C THR A 355 9.05 10.16 30.41
N ASP A 356 7.75 10.32 30.68
CA ASP A 356 7.21 10.63 31.99
C ASP A 356 7.19 9.44 32.97
N GLY A 357 7.65 8.25 32.50
CA GLY A 357 7.68 7.01 33.27
C GLY A 357 6.36 6.20 33.22
N THR A 358 5.31 6.72 32.60
CA THR A 358 4.05 6.01 32.45
C THR A 358 4.14 4.92 31.39
N THR A 359 3.28 3.91 31.48
CA THR A 359 3.15 2.85 30.46
C THR A 359 1.80 2.98 29.78
N THR A 360 1.80 2.89 28.44
CA THR A 360 0.58 2.99 27.64
C THR A 360 0.42 1.81 26.68
N THR A 361 -0.82 1.38 26.49
CA THR A 361 -1.23 0.45 25.44
C THR A 361 -1.96 1.18 24.30
N ARG A 362 -2.14 2.49 24.42
CA ARG A 362 -2.66 3.36 23.35
C ARG A 362 -1.49 3.87 22.50
N PHE A 363 -1.65 3.87 21.20
CA PHE A 363 -0.63 4.36 20.29
C PHE A 363 -0.46 5.88 20.44
N PRO A 364 0.72 6.36 20.87
CA PRO A 364 0.97 7.78 21.05
C PRO A 364 1.32 8.44 19.70
N MET A 365 1.32 9.76 19.66
CA MET A 365 1.70 10.56 18.49
C MET A 365 2.78 11.58 18.83
N GLY A 366 3.49 12.06 17.80
CA GLY A 366 4.51 13.08 17.91
C GLY A 366 5.65 12.67 18.84
N GLU A 367 6.16 13.60 19.64
CA GLU A 367 7.31 13.39 20.53
C GLU A 367 7.17 12.18 21.46
N ALA A 368 5.96 11.91 21.92
CA ALA A 368 5.69 10.75 22.78
C ALA A 368 5.91 9.40 22.05
N LEU A 369 5.68 9.37 20.74
CA LEU A 369 6.00 8.21 19.90
C LEU A 369 7.47 8.13 19.56
N ASP A 370 8.11 9.27 19.25
CA ASP A 370 9.52 9.35 18.88
C ASP A 370 10.44 8.83 19.98
N THR A 371 10.02 9.02 21.24
CA THR A 371 10.79 8.65 22.43
C THR A 371 10.31 7.37 23.14
N ALA A 372 9.24 6.77 22.66
CA ALA A 372 8.63 5.58 23.23
C ALA A 372 9.61 4.38 23.30
N GLN A 373 9.64 3.71 24.44
CA GLN A 373 10.43 2.49 24.62
C GLN A 373 9.50 1.27 24.67
N PRO A 374 9.82 0.18 23.95
CA PRO A 374 8.98 -1.00 23.94
C PRO A 374 9.00 -1.74 25.29
N VAL A 375 7.83 -2.19 25.74
CA VAL A 375 7.68 -3.18 26.81
C VAL A 375 7.44 -4.52 26.14
N VAL A 376 8.33 -5.49 26.40
CA VAL A 376 8.38 -6.76 25.68
C VAL A 376 7.91 -7.90 26.57
N GLU A 377 7.00 -8.71 26.06
CA GLU A 377 6.61 -10.00 26.61
C GLU A 377 6.98 -11.11 25.62
N TYR A 378 7.01 -12.36 26.11
CA TYR A 378 7.45 -13.50 25.32
C TYR A 378 6.42 -14.62 25.40
N LEU A 379 6.15 -15.27 24.26
CA LEU A 379 5.47 -16.55 24.18
C LEU A 379 6.45 -17.66 23.76
N PRO A 380 6.19 -18.92 24.14
CA PRO A 380 6.96 -20.05 23.61
C PRO A 380 6.84 -20.12 22.08
N GLY A 381 7.94 -20.33 21.40
CA GLY A 381 7.98 -20.65 19.96
C GLY A 381 7.62 -22.11 19.70
N TRP A 382 7.33 -22.43 18.47
CA TRP A 382 6.98 -23.81 18.04
C TRP A 382 8.15 -24.58 17.46
N HIS A 383 9.21 -23.90 17.06
CA HIS A 383 10.49 -24.45 16.64
C HIS A 383 10.40 -25.64 15.68
N CYS A 384 9.50 -25.57 14.72
CA CYS A 384 9.34 -26.56 13.64
C CYS A 384 8.70 -25.93 12.40
N ASP A 385 8.97 -26.53 11.24
CA ASP A 385 8.39 -26.12 9.96
C ASP A 385 6.86 -26.32 9.96
N ILE A 386 6.13 -25.25 9.68
CA ILE A 386 4.65 -25.22 9.58
C ILE A 386 4.15 -25.03 8.15
N THR A 387 5.02 -24.99 7.15
CA THR A 387 4.67 -24.64 5.76
C THR A 387 3.73 -25.65 5.11
N ALA A 388 3.67 -26.87 5.61
CA ALA A 388 2.76 -27.93 5.16
C ALA A 388 1.35 -27.85 5.78
N ALA A 389 1.12 -27.04 6.82
CA ALA A 389 -0.18 -26.90 7.46
C ALA A 389 -1.21 -26.29 6.53
N ARG A 390 -2.42 -26.87 6.49
CA ARG A 390 -3.56 -26.41 5.68
C ARG A 390 -4.84 -26.27 6.48
N LYS A 391 -4.85 -26.78 7.71
CA LYS A 391 -5.96 -26.67 8.67
C LYS A 391 -5.43 -26.14 9.98
N TRP A 392 -6.31 -25.56 10.78
CA TRP A 392 -5.98 -25.06 12.11
C TRP A 392 -5.33 -26.10 13.01
N GLU A 393 -5.81 -27.32 12.94
CA GLU A 393 -5.36 -28.46 13.74
C GLU A 393 -3.96 -28.96 13.36
N ASP A 394 -3.50 -28.63 12.13
CA ASP A 394 -2.16 -29.01 11.65
C ASP A 394 -1.06 -28.14 12.32
N LEU A 395 -1.44 -26.97 12.87
CA LEU A 395 -0.51 -26.10 13.57
C LEU A 395 -0.13 -26.69 14.95
N PRO A 396 1.15 -26.59 15.35
CA PRO A 396 1.55 -26.89 16.72
C PRO A 396 0.84 -26.00 17.71
N GLN A 397 0.67 -26.49 18.95
CA GLN A 397 -0.09 -25.78 20.00
C GLN A 397 0.44 -24.37 20.21
N GLN A 398 1.75 -24.19 20.26
CA GLN A 398 2.39 -22.87 20.48
C GLN A 398 2.06 -21.87 19.37
N ALA A 399 2.00 -22.34 18.12
CA ALA A 399 1.60 -21.47 17.00
C ALA A 399 0.12 -21.07 17.11
N ARG A 400 -0.76 -21.99 17.52
CA ARG A 400 -2.16 -21.68 17.80
C ARG A 400 -2.30 -20.68 18.96
N ASP A 401 -1.61 -20.93 20.07
CA ASP A 401 -1.60 -20.03 21.23
C ASP A 401 -1.13 -18.61 20.86
N TYR A 402 -0.11 -18.51 19.99
CA TYR A 402 0.37 -17.24 19.46
C TYR A 402 -0.72 -16.51 18.67
N VAL A 403 -1.35 -17.18 17.71
CA VAL A 403 -2.42 -16.59 16.89
C VAL A 403 -3.61 -16.15 17.76
N GLU A 404 -4.05 -16.98 18.72
CA GLU A 404 -5.14 -16.65 19.63
C GLU A 404 -4.79 -15.49 20.57
N TYR A 405 -3.54 -15.40 20.98
CA TYR A 405 -3.06 -14.27 21.77
C TYR A 405 -3.12 -12.96 20.95
N LEU A 406 -2.64 -13.00 19.70
CA LEU A 406 -2.71 -11.85 18.80
C LEU A 406 -4.16 -11.42 18.53
N GLU A 407 -5.05 -12.36 18.24
CA GLU A 407 -6.47 -12.13 17.99
C GLU A 407 -7.11 -11.38 19.18
N LYS A 408 -6.87 -11.87 20.40
CA LYS A 408 -7.34 -11.23 21.63
C LYS A 408 -6.70 -9.86 21.85
N ALA A 409 -5.40 -9.73 21.59
CA ALA A 409 -4.66 -8.50 21.84
C ALA A 409 -5.06 -7.37 20.89
N VAL A 410 -5.33 -7.66 19.62
CA VAL A 410 -5.77 -6.64 18.64
C VAL A 410 -7.29 -6.43 18.65
N GLY A 411 -8.05 -7.34 19.28
CA GLY A 411 -9.50 -7.25 19.40
C GLY A 411 -10.26 -7.51 18.10
N CYS A 412 -9.68 -8.31 17.20
CA CYS A 412 -10.28 -8.64 15.90
C CYS A 412 -9.92 -10.07 15.50
N LYS A 413 -10.89 -10.82 14.95
CA LYS A 413 -10.73 -12.23 14.57
C LYS A 413 -9.68 -12.40 13.48
N ILE A 414 -8.78 -13.37 13.64
CA ILE A 414 -7.80 -13.76 12.61
C ILE A 414 -8.37 -14.93 11.84
N THR A 415 -8.83 -14.67 10.61
CA THR A 415 -9.50 -15.66 9.76
C THR A 415 -8.59 -16.29 8.72
N TYR A 416 -7.59 -15.55 8.23
CA TYR A 416 -6.59 -16.06 7.29
C TYR A 416 -5.22 -16.10 7.96
N ILE A 417 -4.51 -17.23 7.83
CA ILE A 417 -3.16 -17.41 8.40
C ILE A 417 -2.25 -17.97 7.30
N SER A 418 -1.29 -17.16 6.87
CA SER A 418 -0.28 -17.59 5.91
C SER A 418 0.86 -18.32 6.61
N VAL A 419 1.17 -19.51 6.13
CA VAL A 419 2.16 -20.44 6.69
C VAL A 419 3.31 -20.75 5.71
N GLY A 420 3.47 -19.97 4.65
CA GLY A 420 4.55 -20.14 3.67
C GLY A 420 4.40 -19.21 2.48
N ALA A 421 5.35 -19.20 1.56
CA ALA A 421 5.39 -18.29 0.41
C ALA A 421 4.45 -18.67 -0.73
N GLU A 422 4.07 -19.93 -0.86
CA GLU A 422 3.24 -20.44 -1.95
C GLU A 422 1.79 -19.98 -1.80
N ARG A 423 1.06 -19.83 -2.94
CA ARG A 423 -0.33 -19.37 -2.97
C ARG A 423 -1.22 -20.16 -2.02
N GLU A 424 -1.11 -21.49 -2.04
CA GLU A 424 -1.94 -22.41 -1.24
C GLU A 424 -1.46 -22.58 0.21
N ALA A 425 -0.35 -21.91 0.60
CA ALA A 425 0.21 -22.02 1.94
C ALA A 425 -0.49 -21.06 2.92
N TYR A 426 -1.77 -21.32 3.14
CA TYR A 426 -2.60 -20.58 4.10
C TYR A 426 -3.67 -21.48 4.74
N ILE A 427 -4.14 -21.06 5.90
CA ILE A 427 -5.25 -21.65 6.65
C ILE A 427 -6.37 -20.63 6.69
N HIS A 428 -7.59 -21.04 6.38
CA HIS A 428 -8.80 -20.23 6.55
C HIS A 428 -9.59 -20.76 7.74
N ARG A 429 -9.77 -19.91 8.77
CA ARG A 429 -10.58 -20.19 9.96
C ARG A 429 -11.94 -19.52 9.76
N GLY A 430 -12.91 -20.26 9.23
CA GLY A 430 -14.28 -19.79 9.01
C GLY A 430 -15.07 -19.50 10.30
#